data_c6ab5bd81145939a8ae5ee2bcc201e3a
#
_entry.id   c6ab5bd81145939a8ae5ee2bcc201e3a
#
_cell.length_a   1.000
_cell.length_b   1.000
_cell.length_c   1.000
_cell.angle_alpha   90.00
_cell.angle_beta   90.00
_cell.angle_gamma   90.00
#
_symmetry.space_group_name_H-M   'P 1'
#
loop_
_entity.id
_entity.type
_entity.pdbx_description
1 polymer ?
#
loop_
_entity_poly.entity_id
_entity_poly.type
_entity_poly.pdbx_seq_one_letter_code
_entity_poly.pdbx_strand_id
1 'polypeptide(L)'
;MPEGPEPISELQRLTVSLRGGFEQKDRCLVFHFTGQLDAYSEKQFSEYASDVLKANKLPALFDLSKIDFVDSSGLGALVQLAKQCTDAKRAFQLVGNTRVAQTIKLVRLEEFLHLVNDVPTALRNLSA
;
A
#
# COMPACT_ATOMS: atom_id res chain seq x y z
N MET A 1 14.50 15.33 -19.75
CA MET A 1 13.91 13.99 -19.61
C MET A 1 14.44 13.30 -18.36
N PRO A 2 13.60 13.09 -17.39
CA PRO A 2 14.09 12.46 -16.18
C PRO A 2 14.55 11.03 -16.44
N GLU A 3 15.55 10.62 -15.69
CA GLU A 3 16.07 9.29 -15.73
C GLU A 3 15.50 8.49 -14.58
N GLY A 4 15.12 7.25 -14.85
CA GLY A 4 14.53 6.41 -13.83
C GLY A 4 13.08 6.73 -13.57
N PRO A 5 12.53 6.24 -12.44
CA PRO A 5 11.12 6.41 -12.16
C PRO A 5 10.75 7.86 -11.90
N GLU A 6 9.62 8.26 -12.41
CA GLU A 6 9.10 9.60 -12.20
C GLU A 6 8.47 9.70 -10.82
N PRO A 7 8.65 10.84 -10.12
CA PRO A 7 7.87 11.05 -8.90
C PRO A 7 6.39 11.10 -9.27
N ILE A 8 5.54 10.63 -8.36
CA ILE A 8 4.11 10.67 -8.60
C ILE A 8 3.63 12.09 -8.42
N SER A 9 3.32 12.78 -9.53
CA SER A 9 2.79 14.12 -9.49
C SER A 9 1.27 14.12 -9.44
N GLU A 10 0.65 13.10 -10.00
CA GLU A 10 -0.79 12.92 -9.89
C GLU A 10 -1.11 11.45 -9.88
N LEU A 11 -2.14 11.10 -9.10
CA LEU A 11 -2.55 9.74 -8.96
C LEU A 11 -3.65 9.41 -9.95
N GLN A 12 -3.67 8.19 -10.42
CA GLN A 12 -4.69 7.68 -11.31
C GLN A 12 -5.98 7.44 -10.52
N ARG A 13 -7.11 7.81 -11.09
CA ARG A 13 -8.39 7.48 -10.49
C ARG A 13 -8.64 5.98 -10.66
N LEU A 14 -8.82 5.27 -9.56
CA LEU A 14 -9.17 3.86 -9.58
C LEU A 14 -10.67 3.68 -9.44
N THR A 15 -11.28 4.47 -8.57
CA THR A 15 -12.74 4.54 -8.43
C THR A 15 -13.13 5.99 -8.16
N VAL A 16 -14.41 6.24 -7.97
CA VAL A 16 -14.90 7.56 -7.60
C VAL A 16 -14.23 8.07 -6.32
N SER A 17 -13.94 7.17 -5.38
CA SER A 17 -13.46 7.52 -4.05
C SER A 17 -12.02 7.12 -3.78
N LEU A 18 -11.31 6.53 -4.75
CA LEU A 18 -9.94 6.06 -4.52
C LEU A 18 -9.04 6.41 -5.69
N ARG A 19 -7.89 7.00 -5.38
CA ARG A 19 -6.82 7.24 -6.35
C ARG A 19 -5.59 6.47 -5.91
N GLY A 20 -4.79 6.05 -6.89
CA GLY A 20 -3.57 5.30 -6.60
C GLY A 20 -2.52 5.49 -7.66
N GLY A 21 -1.28 5.25 -7.27
CA GLY A 21 -0.15 5.29 -8.16
C GLY A 21 1.02 4.59 -7.52
N PHE A 22 2.10 4.44 -8.27
CA PHE A 22 3.31 3.84 -7.73
C PHE A 22 4.53 4.49 -8.34
N GLU A 23 5.63 4.35 -7.63
CA GLU A 23 6.94 4.78 -8.10
C GLU A 23 7.98 3.79 -7.58
N GLN A 24 9.13 3.77 -8.22
CA GLN A 24 10.27 3.01 -7.70
C GLN A 24 11.18 3.99 -6.97
N LYS A 25 11.50 3.70 -5.72
CA LYS A 25 12.33 4.56 -4.89
C LYS A 25 13.19 3.69 -3.97
N ASP A 26 14.51 3.94 -3.95
CA ASP A 26 15.44 3.22 -3.09
C ASP A 26 15.33 1.71 -3.25
N ARG A 27 15.19 1.25 -4.51
CA ARG A 27 15.03 -0.17 -4.86
C ARG A 27 13.77 -0.79 -4.28
N CYS A 28 12.79 0.03 -3.97
CA CYS A 28 11.50 -0.42 -3.47
C CYS A 28 10.41 0.07 -4.39
N LEU A 29 9.33 -0.68 -4.42
CA LEU A 29 8.14 -0.30 -5.13
C LEU A 29 7.22 0.40 -4.14
N VAL A 30 6.99 1.69 -4.32
CA VAL A 30 6.19 2.48 -3.39
C VAL A 30 4.85 2.80 -4.00
N PHE A 31 3.79 2.28 -3.37
CA PHE A 31 2.41 2.58 -3.77
C PHE A 31 1.89 3.73 -2.93
N HIS A 32 1.19 4.66 -3.57
CA HIS A 32 0.52 5.76 -2.90
C HIS A 32 -0.97 5.68 -3.18
N PHE A 33 -1.77 5.73 -2.12
CA PHE A 33 -3.23 5.70 -2.26
C PHE A 33 -3.84 6.88 -1.50
N THR A 34 -4.90 7.44 -2.07
CA THR A 34 -5.61 8.59 -1.48
C THR A 34 -7.11 8.32 -1.59
N GLY A 35 -7.84 8.59 -0.53
CA GLY A 35 -9.29 8.46 -0.52
C GLY A 35 -9.79 7.40 0.44
N GLN A 36 -10.67 6.55 -0.02
CA GLN A 36 -11.33 5.57 0.83
C GLN A 36 -11.09 4.16 0.34
N LEU A 37 -10.81 3.27 1.28
CA LEU A 37 -10.63 1.85 0.99
C LEU A 37 -11.76 1.10 1.66
N ASP A 38 -12.80 0.81 0.88
CA ASP A 38 -14.06 0.29 1.37
C ASP A 38 -14.65 -0.75 0.39
N ALA A 39 -15.89 -1.14 0.64
CA ALA A 39 -16.57 -2.15 -0.19
C ALA A 39 -16.70 -1.72 -1.66
N TYR A 40 -16.69 -0.42 -1.94
CA TYR A 40 -16.85 0.09 -3.30
C TYR A 40 -15.52 0.22 -4.04
N SER A 41 -14.39 0.20 -3.35
CA SER A 41 -13.08 0.42 -3.96
C SER A 41 -12.13 -0.77 -3.80
N GLU A 42 -12.45 -1.74 -2.93
CA GLU A 42 -11.51 -2.81 -2.58
C GLU A 42 -11.12 -3.66 -3.79
N LYS A 43 -12.03 -3.88 -4.71
CA LYS A 43 -11.73 -4.69 -5.88
C LYS A 43 -10.71 -4.01 -6.78
N GLN A 44 -10.92 -2.73 -7.09
CA GLN A 44 -10.03 -1.97 -7.95
C GLN A 44 -8.67 -1.76 -7.27
N PHE A 45 -8.68 -1.55 -5.95
CA PHE A 45 -7.44 -1.48 -5.18
C PHE A 45 -6.63 -2.76 -5.33
N SER A 46 -7.28 -3.90 -5.10
CA SER A 46 -6.61 -5.20 -5.15
C SER A 46 -6.09 -5.53 -6.54
N GLU A 47 -6.87 -5.28 -7.56
CA GLU A 47 -6.46 -5.55 -8.94
C GLU A 47 -5.28 -4.68 -9.34
N TYR A 48 -5.35 -3.38 -9.02
CA TYR A 48 -4.28 -2.46 -9.35
C TYR A 48 -2.97 -2.87 -8.68
N ALA A 49 -3.00 -3.07 -7.37
CA ALA A 49 -1.80 -3.43 -6.62
C ALA A 49 -1.25 -4.78 -7.08
N SER A 50 -2.11 -5.76 -7.27
CA SER A 50 -1.69 -7.10 -7.69
C SER A 50 -1.03 -7.08 -9.06
N ASP A 51 -1.60 -6.32 -10.02
CA ASP A 51 -1.04 -6.24 -11.37
C ASP A 51 0.36 -5.62 -11.34
N VAL A 52 0.54 -4.56 -10.57
CA VAL A 52 1.85 -3.91 -10.46
C VAL A 52 2.85 -4.85 -9.78
N LEU A 53 2.43 -5.54 -8.72
CA LEU A 53 3.31 -6.48 -8.01
C LEU A 53 3.75 -7.62 -8.92
N LYS A 54 2.87 -8.13 -9.76
CA LYS A 54 3.20 -9.23 -10.67
C LYS A 54 4.21 -8.82 -11.72
N ALA A 55 4.30 -7.54 -12.03
CA ALA A 55 5.19 -7.04 -13.07
C ALA A 55 6.62 -6.87 -12.59
N ASN A 56 6.90 -7.02 -11.30
CA ASN A 56 8.26 -6.91 -10.78
C ASN A 56 8.40 -7.71 -9.48
N LYS A 57 9.63 -7.74 -8.94
CA LYS A 57 9.93 -8.51 -7.73
C LYS A 57 10.52 -7.67 -6.60
N LEU A 58 10.40 -6.36 -6.70
CA LEU A 58 10.97 -5.46 -5.70
C LEU A 58 10.21 -5.54 -4.39
N PRO A 59 10.86 -5.25 -3.25
CA PRO A 59 10.14 -5.05 -2.00
C PRO A 59 9.08 -3.98 -2.18
N ALA A 60 7.98 -4.09 -1.46
CA ALA A 60 6.82 -3.21 -1.66
C ALA A 60 6.50 -2.41 -0.40
N LEU A 61 6.20 -1.13 -0.59
CA LEU A 61 5.72 -0.25 0.46
C LEU A 61 4.35 0.26 0.05
N PHE A 62 3.37 0.07 0.92
CA PHE A 62 2.01 0.55 0.68
C PHE A 62 1.76 1.76 1.56
N ASP A 63 1.78 2.94 0.96
CA ASP A 63 1.60 4.20 1.67
C ASP A 63 0.12 4.55 1.72
N LEU A 64 -0.50 4.31 2.87
CA LEU A 64 -1.89 4.60 3.12
C LEU A 64 -2.06 5.82 4.02
N SER A 65 -1.03 6.65 4.12
CA SER A 65 -1.08 7.81 5.02
C SER A 65 -2.13 8.85 4.59
N LYS A 66 -2.60 8.79 3.36
CA LYS A 66 -3.63 9.69 2.83
C LYS A 66 -4.96 9.01 2.61
N ILE A 67 -5.13 7.82 3.16
CA ILE A 67 -6.42 7.14 3.16
C ILE A 67 -7.24 7.69 4.33
N ASP A 68 -8.46 8.13 4.04
CA ASP A 68 -9.35 8.74 5.05
C ASP A 68 -10.13 7.72 5.83
N PHE A 69 -10.40 6.55 5.23
CA PHE A 69 -11.32 5.59 5.80
C PHE A 69 -11.03 4.19 5.28
N VAL A 70 -11.06 3.20 6.18
CA VAL A 70 -10.93 1.78 5.84
C VAL A 70 -12.03 1.03 6.58
N ASP A 71 -12.89 0.32 5.85
CA ASP A 71 -13.89 -0.53 6.47
C ASP A 71 -13.44 -1.99 6.46
N SER A 72 -14.32 -2.91 6.84
CA SER A 72 -13.97 -4.33 6.90
C SER A 72 -13.61 -4.90 5.52
N SER A 73 -14.24 -4.42 4.45
CA SER A 73 -13.89 -4.85 3.09
C SER A 73 -12.50 -4.37 2.72
N GLY A 74 -12.17 -3.13 3.09
CA GLY A 74 -10.84 -2.59 2.86
C GLY A 74 -9.78 -3.34 3.65
N LEU A 75 -10.06 -3.65 4.91
CA LEU A 75 -9.15 -4.48 5.72
C LEU A 75 -8.93 -5.84 5.08
N GLY A 76 -10.00 -6.46 4.57
CA GLY A 76 -9.89 -7.73 3.87
C GLY A 76 -8.97 -7.65 2.66
N ALA A 77 -9.06 -6.55 1.91
CA ALA A 77 -8.19 -6.35 0.76
C ALA A 77 -6.73 -6.22 1.19
N LEU A 78 -6.46 -5.50 2.29
CA LEU A 78 -5.11 -5.37 2.82
C LEU A 78 -4.57 -6.72 3.28
N VAL A 79 -5.38 -7.53 3.93
CA VAL A 79 -4.98 -8.88 4.36
C VAL A 79 -4.61 -9.74 3.15
N GLN A 80 -5.42 -9.72 2.10
CA GLN A 80 -5.12 -10.48 0.89
C GLN A 80 -3.83 -10.02 0.24
N LEU A 81 -3.59 -8.72 0.21
CA LEU A 81 -2.38 -8.16 -0.36
C LEU A 81 -1.14 -8.59 0.43
N ALA A 82 -1.22 -8.52 1.77
CA ALA A 82 -0.15 -8.98 2.65
C ALA A 82 0.13 -10.47 2.44
N LYS A 83 -0.94 -11.25 2.31
CA LYS A 83 -0.81 -12.69 2.08
C LYS A 83 -0.13 -12.97 0.74
N GLN A 84 -0.50 -12.23 -0.30
CA GLN A 84 0.14 -12.36 -1.60
C GLN A 84 1.65 -12.08 -1.51
N CYS A 85 2.05 -11.03 -0.80
CA CYS A 85 3.46 -10.71 -0.62
C CYS A 85 4.17 -11.79 0.19
N THR A 86 3.56 -12.25 1.27
CA THR A 86 4.14 -13.29 2.13
C THR A 86 4.34 -14.60 1.36
N ASP A 87 3.34 -15.01 0.60
CA ASP A 87 3.41 -16.24 -0.18
C ASP A 87 4.49 -16.18 -1.26
N ALA A 88 4.71 -14.99 -1.81
CA ALA A 88 5.76 -14.76 -2.82
C ALA A 88 7.11 -14.49 -2.19
N LYS A 89 7.23 -14.52 -0.87
CA LYS A 89 8.44 -14.20 -0.11
C LYS A 89 8.94 -12.79 -0.45
N ARG A 90 8.01 -11.88 -0.68
CA ARG A 90 8.31 -10.48 -0.98
C ARG A 90 8.25 -9.67 0.31
N ALA A 91 9.32 -8.95 0.62
CA ALA A 91 9.32 -8.05 1.77
C ALA A 91 8.33 -6.90 1.50
N PHE A 92 7.59 -6.51 2.52
CA PHE A 92 6.63 -5.41 2.38
C PHE A 92 6.44 -4.69 3.70
N GLN A 93 6.01 -3.43 3.60
CA GLN A 93 5.65 -2.60 4.75
C GLN A 93 4.40 -1.83 4.41
N LEU A 94 3.63 -1.48 5.43
CA LEU A 94 2.42 -0.69 5.27
C LEU A 94 2.51 0.53 6.17
N VAL A 95 2.33 1.72 5.59
CA VAL A 95 2.35 2.98 6.34
C VAL A 95 0.92 3.47 6.45
N GLY A 96 0.48 3.77 7.66
CA GLY A 96 -0.84 4.32 7.89
C GLY A 96 -0.76 5.69 8.54
N ASN A 97 -1.88 6.37 8.58
CA ASN A 97 -2.05 7.54 9.45
C ASN A 97 -2.67 7.08 10.76
N THR A 98 -2.95 8.02 11.67
CA THR A 98 -3.50 7.69 12.98
C THR A 98 -4.80 6.88 12.87
N ARG A 99 -5.70 7.30 11.99
CA ARG A 99 -7.00 6.64 11.82
C ARG A 99 -6.85 5.23 11.28
N VAL A 100 -6.06 5.07 10.22
CA VAL A 100 -5.81 3.77 9.61
C VAL A 100 -5.13 2.84 10.62
N ALA A 101 -4.13 3.35 11.34
CA ALA A 101 -3.41 2.58 12.34
C ALA A 101 -4.35 2.12 13.46
N GLN A 102 -5.24 2.99 13.93
CA GLN A 102 -6.19 2.61 14.98
C GLN A 102 -7.10 1.48 14.51
N THR A 103 -7.60 1.58 13.27
CA THR A 103 -8.47 0.54 12.71
C THR A 103 -7.76 -0.80 12.66
N ILE A 104 -6.50 -0.80 12.18
CA ILE A 104 -5.70 -2.02 12.07
C ILE A 104 -5.41 -2.61 13.45
N LYS A 105 -5.07 -1.76 14.43
CA LYS A 105 -4.73 -2.22 15.78
C LYS A 105 -5.93 -2.76 16.52
N LEU A 106 -7.13 -2.21 16.26
CA LEU A 106 -8.35 -2.72 16.88
C LEU A 106 -8.61 -4.18 16.55
N VAL A 107 -8.24 -4.62 15.35
CA VAL A 107 -8.41 -6.01 14.94
C VAL A 107 -7.11 -6.80 15.04
N ARG A 108 -6.08 -6.22 15.64
CA ARG A 108 -4.79 -6.86 15.95
C ARG A 108 -4.06 -7.38 14.72
N LEU A 109 -4.09 -6.61 13.65
CA LEU A 109 -3.42 -6.98 12.39
C LEU A 109 -2.13 -6.20 12.14
N GLU A 110 -1.66 -5.40 13.11
CA GLU A 110 -0.50 -4.54 12.89
C GLU A 110 0.77 -5.32 12.54
N GLU A 111 0.97 -6.48 13.15
CA GLU A 111 2.16 -7.29 12.84
C GLU A 111 2.00 -8.01 11.50
N PHE A 112 0.82 -8.56 11.27
CA PHE A 112 0.56 -9.28 10.02
C PHE A 112 0.69 -8.37 8.82
N LEU A 113 0.26 -7.10 8.95
CA LEU A 113 0.31 -6.12 7.87
C LEU A 113 1.62 -5.34 7.84
N HIS A 114 2.54 -5.61 8.76
CA HIS A 114 3.82 -4.92 8.88
C HIS A 114 3.62 -3.41 8.96
N LEU A 115 2.71 -3.00 9.85
CA LEU A 115 2.37 -1.59 10.02
C LEU A 115 3.52 -0.82 10.64
N VAL A 116 3.91 0.29 10.00
CA VAL A 116 4.89 1.22 10.53
C VAL A 116 4.33 2.64 10.45
N ASN A 117 5.00 3.58 11.10
CA ASN A 117 4.46 4.92 11.31
C ASN A 117 4.70 5.89 10.16
N ASP A 118 5.77 5.69 9.39
CA ASP A 118 6.11 6.66 8.34
C ASP A 118 6.91 6.00 7.23
N VAL A 119 6.97 6.69 6.10
CA VAL A 119 7.65 6.19 4.91
C VAL A 119 9.16 6.02 5.12
N PRO A 120 9.87 6.97 5.76
CA PRO A 120 11.30 6.76 5.98
C PRO A 120 11.62 5.49 6.77
N THR A 121 10.85 5.19 7.81
CA THR A 121 11.02 3.95 8.57
C THR A 121 10.79 2.73 7.69
N ALA A 122 9.72 2.75 6.88
CA ALA A 122 9.41 1.64 5.98
C ALA A 122 10.53 1.41 4.97
N LEU A 123 11.07 2.48 4.39
CA LEU A 123 12.15 2.37 3.42
C LEU A 123 13.41 1.78 4.05
N ARG A 124 13.74 2.20 5.28
CA ARG A 124 14.88 1.63 5.98
C ARG A 124 14.68 0.13 6.23
N ASN A 125 13.49 -0.27 6.64
CA ASN A 125 13.21 -1.68 6.90
C ASN A 125 13.32 -2.53 5.63
N LEU A 126 12.91 -1.97 4.49
CA LEU A 126 12.92 -2.71 3.23
C LEU A 126 14.28 -2.77 2.57
N SER A 127 15.15 -1.82 2.87
CA SER A 127 16.49 -1.79 2.25
C SER A 127 17.56 -2.44 3.12
N ALA A 128 17.19 -2.92 4.29
CA ALA A 128 18.13 -3.58 5.19
C ALA A 128 18.50 -4.98 4.70
#